data_c952d21decfffeb40acfe1e49e2f9afd
#
_entry.id   c952d21decfffeb40acfe1e49e2f9afd
#
_cell.length_a   1.000
_cell.length_b   1.000
_cell.length_c   1.000
_cell.angle_alpha   90.00
_cell.angle_beta   90.00
_cell.angle_gamma   90.00
#
_symmetry.space_group_name_H-M   'P 1'
#
loop_
_entity.id
_entity.type
_entity.pdbx_description
1 polymer ?
#
loop_
_entity_poly.entity_id
_entity_poly.type
_entity_poly.pdbx_seq_one_letter_code
_entity_poly.pdbx_strand_id
1 'polypeptide(L)'
;MSAKRRHIRLTYVNTKESVLAELLDDEAPGVAEHVWNLLPVETKVIHGMYSGAEVFAMLENPKPCQHENLVQLPLPGELLYFFDQNVGAAGGRKPVAEIVVVYGRGVVLRAHEGVPTHCHLFARIPGDWKYDWLPFAQACRKARWEGPQLLRIERVD
;
A
#
# COMPACT_ATOMS: atom_id res chain seq x y z
N MET A 1 11.13 -15.22 22.03
CA MET A 1 11.83 -14.81 20.79
C MET A 1 10.79 -14.49 19.73
N SER A 2 10.79 -13.26 19.21
CA SER A 2 9.98 -12.96 18.04
C SER A 2 10.56 -13.69 16.83
N ALA A 3 9.73 -14.36 16.06
CA ALA A 3 10.14 -14.92 14.79
C ALA A 3 10.67 -13.79 13.89
N LYS A 4 11.66 -14.11 13.05
CA LYS A 4 12.19 -13.15 12.09
C LYS A 4 11.06 -12.73 11.15
N ARG A 5 10.77 -11.43 11.08
CA ARG A 5 9.73 -10.89 10.18
C ARG A 5 10.14 -11.08 8.72
N ARG A 6 9.18 -11.43 7.91
CA ARG A 6 9.36 -11.51 6.46
C ARG A 6 9.45 -10.11 5.88
N HIS A 7 10.13 -10.01 4.74
CA HIS A 7 10.31 -8.73 4.04
C HIS A 7 9.76 -8.81 2.62
N ILE A 8 9.33 -7.67 2.15
CA ILE A 8 8.94 -7.46 0.77
C ILE A 8 9.72 -6.26 0.23
N ARG A 9 9.96 -6.24 -1.08
CA ARG A 9 10.63 -5.14 -1.76
C ARG A 9 9.66 -4.46 -2.69
N LEU A 10 9.63 -3.14 -2.64
CA LEU A 10 8.89 -2.31 -3.57
C LEU A 10 9.90 -1.58 -4.45
N THR A 11 9.75 -1.68 -5.78
CA THR A 11 10.68 -1.07 -6.74
C THR A 11 9.89 -0.37 -7.85
N TYR A 12 10.17 0.90 -8.08
CA TYR A 12 9.70 1.58 -9.28
C TYR A 12 10.51 1.07 -10.48
N VAL A 13 9.84 0.38 -11.39
CA VAL A 13 10.50 -0.41 -12.45
C VAL A 13 11.33 0.45 -13.39
N ASN A 14 10.80 1.62 -13.76
CA ASN A 14 11.45 2.48 -14.74
C ASN A 14 12.56 3.35 -14.17
N THR A 15 12.42 3.81 -12.94
CA THR A 15 13.34 4.77 -12.29
C THR A 15 14.22 4.16 -11.21
N LYS A 16 13.92 2.91 -10.81
CA LYS A 16 14.76 2.05 -9.94
C LYS A 16 14.77 2.36 -8.45
N GLU A 17 14.06 3.39 -7.97
CA GLU A 17 13.94 3.61 -6.53
C GLU A 17 13.32 2.37 -5.88
N SER A 18 13.89 1.98 -4.74
CA SER A 18 13.50 0.74 -4.07
C SER A 18 13.52 0.91 -2.55
N VAL A 19 12.61 0.22 -1.88
CA VAL A 19 12.58 0.12 -0.42
C VAL A 19 12.27 -1.30 0.02
N LEU A 20 12.70 -1.63 1.23
CA LEU A 20 12.28 -2.85 1.91
C LEU A 20 11.22 -2.51 2.94
N ALA A 21 10.18 -3.32 3.01
CA ALA A 21 9.17 -3.25 4.05
C ALA A 21 9.13 -4.56 4.82
N GLU A 22 8.96 -4.47 6.12
CA GLU A 22 8.79 -5.66 6.96
C GLU A 22 7.30 -5.94 7.16
N LEU A 23 6.91 -7.20 7.04
CA LEU A 23 5.54 -7.62 7.31
C LEU A 23 5.26 -7.59 8.81
N LEU A 24 4.09 -7.12 9.18
CA LEU A 24 3.63 -7.08 10.57
C LEU A 24 2.98 -8.43 10.92
N ASP A 25 3.79 -9.49 10.88
CA ASP A 25 3.32 -10.86 11.07
C ASP A 25 2.69 -11.11 12.45
N ASP A 26 3.03 -10.30 13.45
CA ASP A 26 2.46 -10.41 14.80
C ASP A 26 1.14 -9.66 14.93
N GLU A 27 1.06 -8.46 14.34
CA GLU A 27 -0.10 -7.57 14.46
C GLU A 27 -1.21 -7.89 13.46
N ALA A 28 -0.84 -8.37 12.27
CA ALA A 28 -1.77 -8.67 11.18
C ALA A 28 -1.39 -9.97 10.45
N PRO A 29 -1.34 -11.11 11.15
CA PRO A 29 -0.85 -12.36 10.56
C PRO A 29 -1.66 -12.82 9.35
N GLY A 30 -2.97 -12.71 9.39
CA GLY A 30 -3.84 -13.13 8.29
C GLY A 30 -3.72 -12.23 7.07
N VAL A 31 -3.67 -10.93 7.26
CA VAL A 31 -3.51 -9.97 6.15
C VAL A 31 -2.10 -10.06 5.57
N ALA A 32 -1.07 -10.16 6.41
CA ALA A 32 0.31 -10.34 5.94
C ALA A 32 0.44 -11.60 5.09
N GLU A 33 -0.15 -12.72 5.51
CA GLU A 33 -0.16 -13.96 4.74
C GLU A 33 -0.93 -13.81 3.43
N HIS A 34 -2.08 -13.14 3.48
CA HIS A 34 -2.88 -12.88 2.29
C HIS A 34 -2.09 -12.12 1.22
N VAL A 35 -1.42 -11.03 1.63
CA VAL A 35 -0.59 -10.24 0.71
C VAL A 35 0.61 -11.04 0.24
N TRP A 36 1.30 -11.75 1.14
CA TRP A 36 2.45 -12.59 0.78
C TRP A 36 2.12 -13.57 -0.34
N ASN A 37 0.93 -14.16 -0.30
CA ASN A 37 0.48 -15.12 -1.30
C ASN A 37 0.09 -14.48 -2.65
N LEU A 38 -0.15 -13.19 -2.69
CA LEU A 38 -0.42 -12.46 -3.93
C LEU A 38 0.86 -12.12 -4.70
N LEU A 39 2.00 -12.08 -4.01
CA LEU A 39 3.25 -11.61 -4.60
C LEU A 39 3.95 -12.67 -5.45
N PRO A 40 4.66 -12.30 -6.53
CA PRO A 40 4.94 -10.92 -6.93
C PRO A 40 3.76 -10.25 -7.64
N VAL A 41 3.70 -8.94 -7.51
CA VAL A 41 2.74 -8.09 -8.21
C VAL A 41 3.51 -6.99 -8.94
N GLU A 42 3.16 -6.73 -10.20
CA GLU A 42 3.68 -5.61 -10.94
C GLU A 42 2.52 -4.88 -11.58
N THR A 43 2.29 -3.64 -11.18
CA THR A 43 1.15 -2.86 -11.63
C THR A 43 1.45 -1.36 -11.55
N LYS A 44 0.67 -0.57 -12.25
CA LYS A 44 0.76 0.88 -12.17
C LYS A 44 0.13 1.37 -10.86
N VAL A 45 0.89 2.11 -10.08
CA VAL A 45 0.36 2.81 -8.92
C VAL A 45 -0.23 4.14 -9.35
N ILE A 46 -1.30 4.51 -8.66
CA ILE A 46 -2.03 5.77 -8.87
C ILE A 46 -1.89 6.57 -7.58
N HIS A 47 -1.72 7.88 -7.70
CA HIS A 47 -1.69 8.74 -6.53
C HIS A 47 -3.12 8.93 -5.98
N GLY A 48 -3.26 8.84 -4.66
CA GLY A 48 -4.54 9.05 -3.99
C GLY A 48 -5.09 10.45 -4.24
N MET A 49 -6.41 10.52 -4.40
CA MET A 49 -7.11 11.79 -4.66
C MET A 49 -7.65 12.43 -3.39
N TYR A 50 -7.95 11.62 -2.37
CA TYR A 50 -8.70 12.08 -1.21
C TYR A 50 -7.94 11.98 0.11
N SER A 51 -6.95 11.10 0.18
CA SER A 51 -6.29 10.74 1.45
C SER A 51 -5.02 11.50 1.76
N GLY A 52 -4.38 12.11 0.76
CA GLY A 52 -3.12 12.84 0.95
C GLY A 52 -1.92 12.11 0.36
N ALA A 53 -0.82 12.05 1.11
CA ALA A 53 0.47 11.55 0.62
C ALA A 53 0.52 10.01 0.56
N GLU A 54 -0.24 9.43 -0.35
CA GLU A 54 -0.26 7.99 -0.56
C GLU A 54 -0.44 7.65 -2.04
N VAL A 55 0.09 6.50 -2.41
CA VAL A 55 -0.15 5.87 -3.71
C VAL A 55 -0.76 4.50 -3.47
N PHE A 56 -1.49 3.99 -4.46
CA PHE A 56 -2.08 2.67 -4.34
C PHE A 56 -1.91 1.85 -5.61
N ALA A 57 -1.65 0.56 -5.41
CA ALA A 57 -1.52 -0.43 -6.47
C ALA A 57 -2.83 -1.23 -6.54
N MET A 58 -3.54 -1.12 -7.65
CA MET A 58 -4.77 -1.90 -7.85
C MET A 58 -4.44 -3.35 -8.20
N LEU A 59 -5.12 -4.28 -7.56
CA LEU A 59 -4.92 -5.71 -7.75
C LEU A 59 -5.93 -6.27 -8.74
N GLU A 60 -5.47 -7.21 -9.59
CA GLU A 60 -6.31 -7.77 -10.66
C GLU A 60 -7.44 -8.65 -10.14
N ASN A 61 -7.18 -9.42 -9.09
CA ASN A 61 -8.15 -10.36 -8.52
C ASN A 61 -8.49 -9.94 -7.09
N PRO A 62 -9.36 -8.94 -6.91
CA PRO A 62 -9.67 -8.45 -5.57
C PRO A 62 -10.34 -9.52 -4.72
N LYS A 63 -9.79 -9.75 -3.53
CA LYS A 63 -10.30 -10.70 -2.56
C LYS A 63 -10.34 -10.07 -1.17
N PRO A 64 -11.39 -10.35 -0.39
CA PRO A 64 -11.44 -9.92 0.99
C PRO A 64 -10.36 -10.63 1.81
N CYS A 65 -9.94 -9.98 2.89
CA CYS A 65 -9.06 -10.56 3.87
C CYS A 65 -9.70 -10.49 5.25
N GLN A 66 -9.05 -11.08 6.25
CA GLN A 66 -9.50 -10.97 7.64
C GLN A 66 -9.47 -9.51 8.10
N HIS A 67 -10.38 -9.12 8.96
CA HIS A 67 -10.38 -7.80 9.57
C HIS A 67 -9.34 -7.77 10.69
N GLU A 68 -8.17 -7.26 10.40
CA GLU A 68 -7.06 -7.16 11.33
C GLU A 68 -6.40 -5.79 11.22
N ASN A 69 -5.97 -5.26 12.34
CA ASN A 69 -5.13 -4.07 12.44
C ASN A 69 -5.62 -2.89 11.58
N LEU A 70 -6.91 -2.61 11.68
CA LEU A 70 -7.57 -1.55 10.90
C LEU A 70 -7.15 -0.17 11.39
N VAL A 71 -6.71 0.69 10.49
CA VAL A 71 -6.33 2.06 10.79
C VAL A 71 -6.92 3.03 9.79
N GLN A 72 -7.20 4.25 10.23
CA GLN A 72 -7.61 5.37 9.38
C GLN A 72 -6.53 6.43 9.26
N LEU A 73 -5.66 6.57 10.26
CA LEU A 73 -4.61 7.58 10.31
C LEU A 73 -3.23 6.91 10.26
N PRO A 74 -2.82 6.39 9.09
CA PRO A 74 -1.54 5.72 8.98
C PRO A 74 -0.38 6.71 9.07
N LEU A 75 0.79 6.17 9.41
CA LEU A 75 2.04 6.92 9.47
C LEU A 75 2.86 6.72 8.19
N PRO A 76 3.79 7.64 7.88
CA PRO A 76 4.70 7.47 6.74
C PRO A 76 5.45 6.14 6.81
N GLY A 77 5.50 5.42 5.69
CA GLY A 77 6.13 4.11 5.59
C GLY A 77 5.19 2.94 5.81
N GLU A 78 3.98 3.19 6.27
CA GLU A 78 3.01 2.12 6.49
C GLU A 78 2.35 1.69 5.18
N LEU A 79 2.19 0.37 5.03
CA LEU A 79 1.53 -0.26 3.89
C LEU A 79 0.23 -0.91 4.36
N LEU A 80 -0.83 -0.68 3.58
CA LEU A 80 -2.16 -1.13 3.95
C LEU A 80 -2.81 -1.91 2.81
N TYR A 81 -3.68 -2.85 3.18
CA TYR A 81 -4.53 -3.56 2.24
C TYR A 81 -5.94 -3.02 2.35
N PHE A 82 -6.48 -2.57 1.24
CA PHE A 82 -7.86 -2.09 1.11
C PHE A 82 -8.66 -3.08 0.27
N PHE A 83 -9.87 -3.37 0.71
CA PHE A 83 -10.83 -4.14 -0.06
C PHE A 83 -12.21 -3.52 0.08
N ASP A 84 -12.89 -3.34 -1.03
CA ASP A 84 -14.29 -2.93 -1.04
C ASP A 84 -15.06 -3.79 -2.05
N GLN A 85 -16.14 -4.39 -1.58
CA GLN A 85 -17.02 -5.24 -2.38
C GLN A 85 -17.78 -4.45 -3.45
N ASN A 86 -18.05 -3.18 -3.20
CA ASN A 86 -19.01 -2.37 -3.94
C ASN A 86 -18.50 -0.98 -4.31
N VAL A 87 -17.23 -0.84 -4.62
CA VAL A 87 -16.74 0.43 -5.14
C VAL A 87 -17.42 0.67 -6.49
N GLY A 88 -18.44 1.49 -6.46
CA GLY A 88 -19.16 1.68 -7.65
C GLY A 88 -19.64 3.07 -7.80
N ALA A 89 -18.85 3.91 -8.35
CA ALA A 89 -19.40 5.04 -9.05
C ALA A 89 -19.84 4.62 -10.44
N ALA A 90 -20.62 5.39 -11.04
CA ALA A 90 -20.92 5.61 -12.48
C ALA A 90 -20.61 4.51 -13.52
N GLY A 91 -20.36 3.31 -13.16
CA GLY A 91 -19.99 2.27 -14.15
C GLY A 91 -20.13 0.85 -13.68
N GLY A 92 -20.71 0.63 -12.53
CA GLY A 92 -20.93 -0.70 -12.05
C GLY A 92 -20.22 -0.99 -10.73
N ARG A 93 -20.86 -1.73 -9.90
CA ARG A 93 -20.39 -2.16 -8.60
C ARG A 93 -19.44 -3.34 -8.80
N LYS A 94 -18.14 -3.07 -8.80
CA LYS A 94 -17.12 -4.12 -8.88
C LYS A 94 -16.31 -4.13 -7.59
N PRO A 95 -15.93 -5.32 -7.09
CA PRO A 95 -14.99 -5.38 -5.98
C PRO A 95 -13.65 -4.79 -6.39
N VAL A 96 -12.98 -4.12 -5.45
CA VAL A 96 -11.66 -3.50 -5.64
C VAL A 96 -10.78 -3.91 -4.48
N ALA A 97 -9.53 -4.22 -4.76
CA ALA A 97 -8.50 -4.39 -3.75
C ALA A 97 -7.25 -3.61 -4.14
N GLU A 98 -6.63 -3.01 -3.15
CA GLU A 98 -5.47 -2.15 -3.33
C GLU A 98 -4.41 -2.41 -2.26
N ILE A 99 -3.15 -2.28 -2.65
CA ILE A 99 -2.05 -2.11 -1.70
C ILE A 99 -1.73 -0.62 -1.67
N VAL A 100 -1.91 -0.02 -0.51
CA VAL A 100 -1.71 1.42 -0.28
C VAL A 100 -0.33 1.63 0.34
N VAL A 101 0.43 2.58 -0.19
CA VAL A 101 1.75 2.95 0.33
C VAL A 101 1.69 4.40 0.79
N VAL A 102 1.87 4.61 2.07
CA VAL A 102 1.91 5.95 2.68
C VAL A 102 3.34 6.47 2.64
N TYR A 103 3.59 7.53 1.88
CA TYR A 103 4.95 8.04 1.69
C TYR A 103 5.24 9.36 2.38
N GLY A 104 4.27 9.95 3.07
CA GLY A 104 4.43 11.22 3.75
C GLY A 104 3.44 11.40 4.89
N ARG A 105 3.49 12.55 5.53
CA ARG A 105 2.70 12.87 6.73
C ARG A 105 1.28 13.31 6.40
N GLY A 106 0.40 13.19 7.37
CA GLY A 106 -0.92 13.80 7.33
C GLY A 106 -1.97 13.02 6.55
N VAL A 107 -1.73 11.74 6.25
CA VAL A 107 -2.72 10.92 5.55
C VAL A 107 -3.90 10.62 6.47
N VAL A 108 -5.09 10.88 5.94
CA VAL A 108 -6.37 10.45 6.51
C VAL A 108 -7.05 9.61 5.45
N LEU A 109 -7.17 8.30 5.69
CA LEU A 109 -7.70 7.39 4.69
C LEU A 109 -9.15 7.70 4.35
N ARG A 110 -9.40 7.90 3.07
CA ARG A 110 -10.71 8.17 2.49
C ARG A 110 -10.89 7.31 1.25
N ALA A 111 -12.06 6.71 1.17
CA ALA A 111 -12.47 5.97 -0.01
C ALA A 111 -13.09 6.92 -1.05
N HIS A 112 -13.77 6.35 -2.02
CA HIS A 112 -14.44 7.05 -3.09
C HIS A 112 -15.29 8.23 -2.56
N GLU A 113 -15.24 9.36 -3.26
CA GLU A 113 -15.95 10.60 -2.89
C GLU A 113 -15.56 11.18 -1.51
N GLY A 114 -14.40 10.80 -0.99
CA GLY A 114 -13.90 11.33 0.27
C GLY A 114 -14.52 10.72 1.52
N VAL A 115 -15.23 9.61 1.41
CA VAL A 115 -15.83 8.91 2.55
C VAL A 115 -14.73 8.35 3.45
N PRO A 116 -14.74 8.62 4.77
CA PRO A 116 -13.76 8.04 5.68
C PRO A 116 -13.74 6.51 5.60
N THR A 117 -12.54 5.94 5.60
CA THR A 117 -12.37 4.49 5.53
C THR A 117 -11.24 3.99 6.41
N HIS A 118 -11.19 2.69 6.63
CA HIS A 118 -10.14 2.00 7.34
C HIS A 118 -9.50 0.99 6.40
N CYS A 119 -8.19 0.83 6.53
CA CYS A 119 -7.46 -0.19 5.79
C CYS A 119 -6.67 -1.07 6.74
N HIS A 120 -6.33 -2.26 6.30
CA HIS A 120 -5.58 -3.24 7.08
C HIS A 120 -4.09 -2.93 7.00
N LEU A 121 -3.51 -2.47 8.10
CA LEU A 121 -2.08 -2.20 8.19
C LEU A 121 -1.33 -3.54 8.31
N PHE A 122 -0.52 -3.89 7.29
CA PHE A 122 0.12 -5.20 7.21
C PHE A 122 1.66 -5.15 7.09
N ALA A 123 2.23 -4.00 6.78
CA ALA A 123 3.69 -3.87 6.60
C ALA A 123 4.15 -2.45 6.87
N ARG A 124 5.45 -2.30 7.04
CA ARG A 124 6.06 -1.01 7.33
C ARG A 124 7.45 -0.91 6.72
N ILE A 125 7.75 0.22 6.09
CA ILE A 125 9.10 0.60 5.67
C ILE A 125 9.81 1.19 6.88
N PRO A 126 10.89 0.57 7.40
CA PRO A 126 11.60 1.11 8.55
C PRO A 126 12.31 2.41 8.22
N GLY A 127 12.56 3.18 9.26
CA GLY A 127 13.28 4.45 9.14
C GLY A 127 12.38 5.65 8.85
N ASP A 128 13.01 6.77 8.63
CA ASP A 128 12.35 8.05 8.36
C ASP A 128 12.34 8.34 6.86
N TRP A 129 11.18 8.69 6.34
CA TRP A 129 11.01 8.91 4.89
C TRP A 129 11.90 10.03 4.34
N LYS A 130 12.22 11.02 5.14
CA LYS A 130 13.10 12.14 4.72
C LYS A 130 14.56 11.77 4.69
N TYR A 131 15.02 10.90 5.61
CA TYR A 131 16.43 10.63 5.80
C TYR A 131 16.85 9.28 5.24
N ASP A 132 15.97 8.28 5.30
CA ASP A 132 16.33 6.91 4.97
C ASP A 132 15.84 6.46 3.60
N TRP A 133 14.71 6.98 3.12
CA TRP A 133 14.16 6.54 1.82
C TRP A 133 13.49 7.68 1.04
N LEU A 134 14.06 8.89 1.12
CA LEU A 134 13.54 10.05 0.39
C LEU A 134 13.39 9.84 -1.12
N PRO A 135 14.36 9.21 -1.84
CA PRO A 135 14.18 8.99 -3.28
C PRO A 135 12.93 8.19 -3.64
N PHE A 136 12.60 7.16 -2.86
CA PHE A 136 11.38 6.40 -3.05
C PHE A 136 10.13 7.25 -2.75
N ALA A 137 10.15 8.02 -1.68
CA ALA A 137 9.05 8.93 -1.35
C ALA A 137 8.81 9.96 -2.46
N GLN A 138 9.87 10.51 -3.03
CA GLN A 138 9.79 11.44 -4.16
C GLN A 138 9.23 10.77 -5.41
N ALA A 139 9.59 9.51 -5.67
CA ALA A 139 9.03 8.74 -6.77
C ALA A 139 7.51 8.53 -6.60
N CYS A 140 7.07 8.24 -5.38
CA CYS A 140 5.64 8.17 -5.07
C CYS A 140 4.94 9.50 -5.36
N ARG A 141 5.53 10.61 -4.93
CA ARG A 141 4.96 11.94 -5.14
C ARG A 141 4.84 12.29 -6.62
N LYS A 142 5.78 11.88 -7.45
CA LYS A 142 5.75 12.12 -8.90
C LYS A 142 4.52 11.56 -9.58
N ALA A 143 3.95 10.47 -9.08
CA ALA A 143 2.75 9.88 -9.63
C ALA A 143 1.57 10.88 -9.65
N ARG A 144 1.57 11.86 -8.75
CA ARG A 144 0.56 12.91 -8.70
C ARG A 144 0.61 13.82 -9.94
N TRP A 145 1.81 14.11 -10.42
CA TRP A 145 2.04 15.09 -11.48
C TRP A 145 2.31 14.46 -12.83
N GLU A 146 2.96 13.31 -12.84
CA GLU A 146 3.40 12.61 -14.05
C GLU A 146 2.48 11.45 -14.45
N GLY A 147 1.45 11.16 -13.63
CA GLY A 147 0.54 10.05 -13.86
C GLY A 147 1.04 8.72 -13.30
N PRO A 148 0.30 7.63 -13.59
CA PRO A 148 0.61 6.32 -13.03
C PRO A 148 2.04 5.85 -13.32
N GLN A 149 2.66 5.23 -12.32
CA GLN A 149 4.03 4.71 -12.39
C GLN A 149 4.05 3.20 -12.12
N LEU A 150 4.84 2.46 -12.86
CA LEU A 150 4.94 1.01 -12.73
C LEU A 150 5.73 0.64 -11.46
N LEU A 151 5.09 -0.10 -10.56
CA LEU A 151 5.67 -0.58 -9.30
C LEU A 151 5.65 -2.10 -9.27
N ARG A 152 6.77 -2.68 -8.86
CA ARG A 152 6.88 -4.11 -8.55
C ARG A 152 6.95 -4.30 -7.05
N ILE A 153 6.14 -5.24 -6.54
CA ILE A 153 6.19 -5.67 -5.14
C ILE A 153 6.50 -7.16 -5.14
N GLU A 154 7.57 -7.54 -4.45
CA GLU A 154 8.05 -8.93 -4.46
C GLU A 154 8.52 -9.38 -3.09
N ARG A 155 8.50 -10.70 -2.88
CA ARG A 155 9.02 -11.31 -1.67
C ARG A 155 10.54 -11.19 -1.61
N VAL A 156 11.04 -11.05 -0.40
CA VAL A 156 12.49 -11.10 -0.13
C VAL A 156 12.75 -12.24 0.84
N ASP A 157 13.67 -13.10 0.47
CA ASP A 157 14.06 -14.26 1.29
C ASP A 157 14.99 -13.89 2.44
#